data_dab00c3513d92c1a5479b5e1cc82a7dc
#
_entry.id   dab00c3513d92c1a5479b5e1cc82a7dc
#
_cell.length_a   1.000
_cell.length_b   1.000
_cell.length_c   1.000
_cell.angle_alpha   90.00
_cell.angle_beta   90.00
_cell.angle_gamma   90.00
#
_symmetry.space_group_name_H-M   'P 1'
#
loop_
_entity.id
_entity.type
_entity.pdbx_description
1 polymer ?
#
loop_
_entity_poly.entity_id
_entity_poly.type
_entity_poly.pdbx_seq_one_letter_code
_entity_poly.pdbx_strand_id
1 'polypeptide(L)'
;MSEVTVGNLVSLFAFVYAPVTPLGSALSARFPRFATHMTLIGVFLAGNLLCAFAPNYAVLMAGRILIALVSGTLVAIAMTYAPDVTTDTFRTKFIAWVFSGFSIASVVGVPVGTWVANAFGWRWAFHLVNALTVVLIIGMVAVLPRNSHAAKIGFLSQFRLFFDRRIQLGVLDVVCGVAASYVFYTYLTPIMRDEVHVPEQYLSVGLVIFGAACLWSNLYGGKLADRGRGVEPLTHIRPIYCAHAVLMASLIVAHWVAVLAAAVRTPLAVFA
;
A
#
# COMPACT_ATOMS: atom_id res chain seq x y z
N MET A 1 -3.55 -7.77 -24.11
CA MET A 1 -4.17 -8.42 -22.92
C MET A 1 -5.52 -7.78 -22.70
N SER A 2 -6.57 -8.56 -22.40
CA SER A 2 -7.88 -7.97 -22.08
C SER A 2 -7.82 -7.29 -20.71
N GLU A 3 -8.68 -6.29 -20.46
CA GLU A 3 -8.78 -5.60 -19.16
C GLU A 3 -9.07 -6.58 -18.01
N VAL A 4 -9.89 -7.61 -18.28
CA VAL A 4 -10.18 -8.69 -17.34
C VAL A 4 -8.90 -9.46 -16.93
N THR A 5 -8.01 -9.71 -17.87
CA THR A 5 -6.75 -10.42 -17.62
C THR A 5 -5.81 -9.61 -16.73
N VAL A 6 -5.78 -8.28 -16.90
CA VAL A 6 -5.01 -7.36 -16.06
C VAL A 6 -5.61 -7.27 -14.66
N GLY A 7 -6.94 -7.19 -14.55
CA GLY A 7 -7.65 -7.20 -13.27
C GLY A 7 -7.38 -8.47 -12.46
N ASN A 8 -7.32 -9.63 -13.10
CA ASN A 8 -7.00 -10.90 -12.45
C ASN A 8 -5.59 -10.92 -11.83
N LEU A 9 -4.59 -10.27 -12.45
CA LEU A 9 -3.24 -10.14 -11.87
C LEU A 9 -3.23 -9.35 -10.55
N VAL A 10 -4.04 -8.30 -10.47
CA VAL A 10 -4.16 -7.48 -9.25
C VAL A 10 -4.89 -8.26 -8.16
N SER A 11 -6.00 -8.90 -8.49
CA SER A 11 -6.78 -9.71 -7.55
C SER A 11 -5.98 -10.90 -7.01
N LEU A 12 -5.26 -11.62 -7.88
CA LEU A 12 -4.40 -12.72 -7.47
C LEU A 12 -3.30 -12.27 -6.50
N PHE A 13 -2.67 -11.12 -6.78
CA PHE A 13 -1.68 -10.55 -5.88
C PHE A 13 -2.28 -10.31 -4.49
N ALA A 14 -3.44 -9.67 -4.39
CA ALA A 14 -4.11 -9.39 -3.14
C ALA A 14 -4.51 -10.68 -2.39
N PHE A 15 -5.02 -11.66 -3.11
CA PHE A 15 -5.42 -12.97 -2.57
C PHE A 15 -4.26 -13.76 -1.94
N VAL A 16 -3.07 -13.67 -2.55
CA VAL A 16 -1.86 -14.31 -2.01
C VAL A 16 -1.25 -13.47 -0.89
N TYR A 17 -1.16 -12.16 -1.09
CA TYR A 17 -0.55 -11.21 -0.14
C TYR A 17 -1.23 -11.23 1.24
N ALA A 18 -2.57 -11.21 1.27
CA ALA A 18 -3.32 -11.04 2.51
C ALA A 18 -3.11 -12.19 3.52
N PRO A 19 -3.28 -13.48 3.18
CA PRO A 19 -3.08 -14.58 4.13
C PRO A 19 -1.60 -14.86 4.42
N VAL A 20 -0.70 -14.61 3.45
CA VAL A 20 0.72 -14.95 3.60
C VAL A 20 1.43 -13.93 4.47
N THR A 21 1.03 -12.67 4.49
CA THR A 21 1.66 -11.62 5.30
C THR A 21 1.75 -11.98 6.81
N PRO A 22 0.67 -12.33 7.51
CA PRO A 22 0.75 -12.68 8.92
C PRO A 22 1.52 -13.99 9.17
N LEU A 23 1.37 -14.99 8.29
CA LEU A 23 2.11 -16.24 8.38
C LEU A 23 3.62 -16.06 8.17
N GLY A 24 3.98 -15.32 7.13
CA GLY A 24 5.38 -15.00 6.80
C GLY A 24 6.04 -14.17 7.89
N SER A 25 5.32 -13.17 8.45
CA SER A 25 5.81 -12.36 9.56
C SER A 25 6.08 -13.21 10.82
N ALA A 26 5.15 -14.10 11.16
CA ALA A 26 5.30 -15.01 12.30
C ALA A 26 6.43 -16.02 12.09
N LEU A 27 6.60 -16.53 10.88
CA LEU A 27 7.68 -17.45 10.54
C LEU A 27 9.05 -16.75 10.54
N SER A 28 9.13 -15.55 10.00
CA SER A 28 10.36 -14.75 9.91
C SER A 28 10.95 -14.42 11.28
N ALA A 29 10.12 -14.32 12.32
CA ALA A 29 10.57 -14.07 13.69
C ALA A 29 11.45 -15.18 14.28
N ARG A 30 11.50 -16.36 13.66
CA ARG A 30 12.34 -17.49 14.09
C ARG A 30 13.79 -17.42 13.59
N PHE A 31 14.05 -16.61 12.57
CA PHE A 31 15.31 -16.53 11.86
C PHE A 31 16.03 -15.21 12.13
N PRO A 32 17.35 -15.15 11.89
CA PRO A 32 18.10 -13.89 11.99
C PRO A 32 17.51 -12.85 11.05
N ARG A 33 17.14 -11.67 11.58
CA ARG A 33 16.43 -10.61 10.84
C ARG A 33 17.11 -10.23 9.54
N PHE A 34 18.43 -9.98 9.59
CA PHE A 34 19.20 -9.55 8.43
C PHE A 34 19.19 -10.61 7.31
N ALA A 35 19.49 -11.87 7.63
CA ALA A 35 19.51 -12.94 6.64
C ALA A 35 18.12 -13.16 6.03
N THR A 36 17.08 -13.16 6.86
CA THR A 36 15.70 -13.31 6.39
C THR A 36 15.30 -12.16 5.49
N HIS A 37 15.63 -10.92 5.85
CA HIS A 37 15.31 -9.74 5.01
C HIS A 37 16.04 -9.82 3.66
N MET A 38 17.34 -10.19 3.66
CA MET A 38 18.12 -10.36 2.42
C MET A 38 17.55 -11.47 1.54
N THR A 39 17.14 -12.60 2.12
CA THR A 39 16.51 -13.69 1.36
C THR A 39 15.20 -13.26 0.74
N LEU A 40 14.33 -12.62 1.51
CA LEU A 40 13.02 -12.18 1.02
C LEU A 40 13.12 -11.09 -0.07
N ILE A 41 14.05 -10.14 0.08
CA ILE A 41 14.27 -9.13 -0.97
C ILE A 41 14.91 -9.73 -2.22
N GLY A 42 15.74 -10.78 -2.07
CA GLY A 42 16.24 -11.58 -3.18
C GLY A 42 15.12 -12.30 -3.94
N VAL A 43 14.16 -12.89 -3.23
CA VAL A 43 12.96 -13.50 -3.82
C VAL A 43 12.08 -12.45 -4.49
N PHE A 44 11.93 -11.27 -3.88
CA PHE A 44 11.22 -10.13 -4.48
C PHE A 44 11.87 -9.69 -5.80
N LEU A 45 13.19 -9.57 -5.82
CA LEU A 45 13.96 -9.25 -7.02
C LEU A 45 13.77 -10.31 -8.11
N ALA A 46 13.88 -11.61 -7.74
CA ALA A 46 13.66 -12.72 -8.67
C ALA A 46 12.24 -12.70 -9.27
N GLY A 47 11.22 -12.44 -8.45
CA GLY A 47 9.82 -12.30 -8.91
C GLY A 47 9.64 -11.15 -9.90
N ASN A 48 10.27 -9.99 -9.64
CA ASN A 48 10.24 -8.85 -10.55
C ASN A 48 11.02 -9.12 -11.84
N LEU A 49 12.14 -9.85 -11.79
CA LEU A 49 12.88 -10.28 -12.97
C LEU A 49 12.03 -11.23 -13.82
N LEU A 50 11.34 -12.20 -13.21
CA LEU A 50 10.40 -13.06 -13.91
C LEU A 50 9.29 -12.25 -14.60
N CYS A 51 8.77 -11.20 -13.97
CA CYS A 51 7.78 -10.32 -14.59
C CYS A 51 8.39 -9.51 -15.75
N ALA A 52 9.60 -8.99 -15.61
CA ALA A 52 10.29 -8.21 -16.64
C ALA A 52 10.57 -9.02 -17.91
N PHE A 53 10.98 -10.27 -17.75
CA PHE A 53 11.31 -11.18 -18.84
C PHE A 53 10.19 -12.16 -19.22
N ALA A 54 8.97 -11.97 -18.70
CA ALA A 54 7.86 -12.89 -18.93
C ALA A 54 7.53 -13.06 -20.44
N PRO A 55 7.70 -14.24 -21.02
CA PRO A 55 7.32 -14.52 -22.41
C PRO A 55 5.80 -14.67 -22.57
N ASN A 56 5.12 -15.11 -21.53
CA ASN A 56 3.69 -15.38 -21.53
C ASN A 56 3.03 -14.98 -20.19
N TYR A 57 1.70 -15.04 -20.19
CA TYR A 57 0.89 -14.67 -19.01
C TYR A 57 1.16 -15.56 -17.79
N ALA A 58 1.40 -16.87 -17.99
CA ALA A 58 1.63 -17.80 -16.88
C ALA A 58 2.91 -17.46 -16.11
N VAL A 59 3.99 -17.10 -16.81
CA VAL A 59 5.26 -16.66 -16.18
C VAL A 59 5.08 -15.33 -15.47
N LEU A 60 4.33 -14.40 -16.07
CA LEU A 60 4.00 -13.13 -15.42
C LEU A 60 3.20 -13.36 -14.12
N MET A 61 2.22 -14.25 -14.15
CA MET A 61 1.43 -14.63 -12.98
C MET A 61 2.31 -15.28 -11.89
N ALA A 62 3.22 -16.18 -12.25
CA ALA A 62 4.15 -16.80 -11.33
C ALA A 62 5.05 -15.75 -10.65
N GLY A 63 5.59 -14.79 -11.41
CA GLY A 63 6.35 -13.66 -10.86
C GLY A 63 5.52 -12.82 -9.88
N ARG A 64 4.26 -12.53 -10.21
CA ARG A 64 3.34 -11.79 -9.32
C ARG A 64 3.04 -12.54 -8.03
N ILE A 65 2.89 -13.87 -8.09
CA ILE A 65 2.73 -14.71 -6.90
C ILE A 65 3.98 -14.64 -6.02
N LEU A 66 5.18 -14.81 -6.59
CA LEU A 66 6.44 -14.70 -5.84
C LEU A 66 6.58 -13.35 -5.12
N ILE A 67 6.28 -12.26 -5.82
CA ILE A 67 6.30 -10.92 -5.24
C ILE A 67 5.29 -10.83 -4.09
N ALA A 68 4.06 -11.32 -4.27
CA ALA A 68 3.01 -11.28 -3.26
C ALA A 68 3.38 -12.06 -1.98
N LEU A 69 4.03 -13.23 -2.13
CA LEU A 69 4.46 -14.09 -1.02
C LEU A 69 5.42 -13.38 -0.05
N VAL A 70 6.22 -12.45 -0.54
CA VAL A 70 7.28 -11.83 0.28
C VAL A 70 7.01 -10.39 0.66
N SER A 71 6.22 -9.65 -0.12
CA SER A 71 6.06 -8.20 0.02
C SER A 71 5.55 -7.77 1.40
N GLY A 72 4.52 -8.44 1.93
CA GLY A 72 3.97 -8.11 3.25
C GLY A 72 4.95 -8.41 4.38
N THR A 73 5.66 -9.53 4.28
CA THR A 73 6.68 -9.92 5.26
C THR A 73 7.88 -8.97 5.24
N LEU A 74 8.29 -8.46 4.05
CA LEU A 74 9.35 -7.46 3.92
C LEU A 74 9.00 -6.18 4.70
N VAL A 75 7.79 -5.66 4.55
CA VAL A 75 7.33 -4.49 5.31
C VAL A 75 7.30 -4.77 6.80
N ALA A 76 6.79 -5.93 7.21
CA ALA A 76 6.73 -6.31 8.63
C ALA A 76 8.13 -6.40 9.26
N ILE A 77 9.11 -7.02 8.58
CA ILE A 77 10.49 -7.10 9.05
C ILE A 77 11.13 -5.70 9.12
N ALA A 78 10.90 -4.83 8.13
CA ALA A 78 11.41 -3.46 8.15
C ALA A 78 11.00 -2.72 9.44
N MET A 79 9.76 -2.89 9.89
CA MET A 79 9.27 -2.32 11.15
C MET A 79 9.99 -2.88 12.39
N THR A 80 10.46 -4.12 12.35
CA THR A 80 11.15 -4.73 13.50
C THR A 80 12.56 -4.18 13.76
N TYR A 81 13.12 -3.41 12.83
CA TYR A 81 14.37 -2.69 13.05
C TYR A 81 14.21 -1.40 13.88
N ALA A 82 12.98 -0.89 14.03
CA ALA A 82 12.74 0.35 14.76
C ALA A 82 13.38 0.40 16.15
N PRO A 83 13.29 -0.63 17.02
CA PRO A 83 13.93 -0.62 18.32
C PRO A 83 15.47 -0.61 18.28
N ASP A 84 16.06 -1.15 17.22
CA ASP A 84 17.51 -1.30 17.09
C ASP A 84 18.19 -0.02 16.58
N VAL A 85 17.44 0.82 15.83
CA VAL A 85 17.98 2.01 15.18
C VAL A 85 17.40 3.33 15.75
N THR A 86 16.44 3.23 16.69
CA THR A 86 15.83 4.42 17.30
C THR A 86 15.68 4.29 18.79
N THR A 87 15.65 5.43 19.50
CA THR A 87 15.23 5.50 20.90
C THR A 87 13.71 5.40 21.00
N ASP A 88 13.18 5.06 22.18
CA ASP A 88 11.73 4.95 22.40
C ASP A 88 10.95 6.21 22.00
N THR A 89 11.56 7.37 22.16
CA THR A 89 10.99 8.68 21.83
C THR A 89 10.83 8.88 20.30
N PHE A 90 11.65 8.22 19.49
CA PHE A 90 11.62 8.36 18.02
C PHE A 90 11.04 7.16 17.31
N ARG A 91 10.59 6.12 18.01
CA ARG A 91 10.07 4.87 17.40
C ARG A 91 8.87 5.11 16.51
N THR A 92 7.89 5.88 16.99
CA THR A 92 6.68 6.20 16.23
C THR A 92 7.02 7.01 14.99
N LYS A 93 7.95 7.95 15.10
CA LYS A 93 8.43 8.74 13.97
C LYS A 93 9.14 7.88 12.92
N PHE A 94 9.95 6.91 13.34
CA PHE A 94 10.58 5.96 12.42
C PHE A 94 9.54 5.13 11.65
N ILE A 95 8.53 4.62 12.35
CA ILE A 95 7.42 3.88 11.74
C ILE A 95 6.69 4.77 10.71
N ALA A 96 6.40 6.03 11.06
CA ALA A 96 5.79 6.99 10.14
C ALA A 96 6.67 7.26 8.90
N TRP A 97 7.99 7.28 9.05
CA TRP A 97 8.93 7.41 7.92
C TRP A 97 8.88 6.19 6.99
N VAL A 98 8.82 4.99 7.54
CA VAL A 98 8.69 3.76 6.72
C VAL A 98 7.36 3.77 5.96
N PHE A 99 6.24 4.14 6.60
CA PHE A 99 4.95 4.28 5.93
C PHE A 99 4.90 5.43 4.92
N SER A 100 5.69 6.50 5.10
CA SER A 100 5.76 7.56 4.10
C SER A 100 6.28 7.08 2.74
N GLY A 101 7.03 5.97 2.73
CA GLY A 101 7.44 5.30 1.50
C GLY A 101 6.28 4.89 0.60
N PHE A 102 5.13 4.47 1.16
CA PHE A 102 3.93 4.19 0.38
C PHE A 102 3.36 5.45 -0.28
N SER A 103 3.35 6.56 0.44
CA SER A 103 2.89 7.84 -0.10
C SER A 103 3.83 8.36 -1.20
N ILE A 104 5.15 8.26 -0.99
CA ILE A 104 6.15 8.61 -2.01
C ILE A 104 5.98 7.73 -3.25
N ALA A 105 5.80 6.43 -3.07
CA ALA A 105 5.54 5.51 -4.17
C ALA A 105 4.28 5.86 -4.95
N SER A 106 3.23 6.34 -4.30
CA SER A 106 1.99 6.76 -4.95
C SER A 106 2.17 8.09 -5.70
N VAL A 107 2.88 9.07 -5.11
CA VAL A 107 3.08 10.40 -5.71
C VAL A 107 4.07 10.37 -6.88
N VAL A 108 5.16 9.63 -6.73
CA VAL A 108 6.29 9.62 -7.68
C VAL A 108 6.35 8.32 -8.47
N GLY A 109 6.18 7.18 -7.80
CA GLY A 109 6.36 5.86 -8.41
C GLY A 109 5.32 5.57 -9.47
N VAL A 110 4.03 5.88 -9.21
CA VAL A 110 2.96 5.62 -10.18
C VAL A 110 3.13 6.49 -11.44
N PRO A 111 3.29 7.83 -11.36
CA PRO A 111 3.53 8.64 -12.57
C PRO A 111 4.80 8.24 -13.33
N VAL A 112 5.91 8.01 -12.62
CA VAL A 112 7.18 7.59 -13.26
C VAL A 112 7.03 6.22 -13.89
N GLY A 113 6.40 5.26 -13.20
CA GLY A 113 6.14 3.92 -13.73
C GLY A 113 5.25 3.96 -14.97
N THR A 114 4.21 4.78 -14.97
CA THR A 114 3.31 4.97 -16.11
C THR A 114 4.04 5.62 -17.29
N TRP A 115 4.83 6.65 -17.03
CA TRP A 115 5.64 7.30 -18.07
C TRP A 115 6.63 6.32 -18.70
N VAL A 116 7.37 5.56 -17.89
CA VAL A 116 8.30 4.52 -18.38
C VAL A 116 7.56 3.45 -19.18
N ALA A 117 6.40 2.99 -18.69
CA ALA A 117 5.61 1.99 -19.40
C ALA A 117 5.09 2.48 -20.76
N ASN A 118 4.71 3.75 -20.85
CA ASN A 118 4.24 4.35 -22.10
C ASN A 118 5.39 4.62 -23.09
N ALA A 119 6.56 5.06 -22.59
CA ALA A 119 7.70 5.40 -23.44
C ALA A 119 8.47 4.17 -23.96
N PHE A 120 8.64 3.14 -23.10
CA PHE A 120 9.52 1.99 -23.37
C PHE A 120 8.78 0.64 -23.34
N GLY A 121 7.52 0.64 -22.94
CA GLY A 121 6.70 -0.56 -22.75
C GLY A 121 6.64 -1.01 -21.28
N TRP A 122 5.56 -1.73 -20.93
CA TRP A 122 5.23 -2.14 -19.55
C TRP A 122 6.33 -2.96 -18.85
N ARG A 123 7.15 -3.72 -19.58
CA ARG A 123 8.27 -4.50 -19.03
C ARG A 123 9.33 -3.61 -18.38
N TRP A 124 9.55 -2.43 -18.90
CA TRP A 124 10.51 -1.48 -18.36
C TRP A 124 10.12 -0.93 -16.98
N ALA A 125 8.84 -0.93 -16.64
CA ALA A 125 8.41 -0.62 -15.29
C ALA A 125 8.95 -1.64 -14.27
N PHE A 126 8.99 -2.93 -14.62
CA PHE A 126 9.62 -3.94 -13.77
C PHE A 126 11.15 -3.81 -13.72
N HIS A 127 11.79 -3.46 -14.82
CA HIS A 127 13.25 -3.17 -14.81
C HIS A 127 13.58 -2.00 -13.90
N LEU A 128 12.75 -0.95 -13.88
CA LEU A 128 12.91 0.18 -12.95
C LEU A 128 12.83 -0.29 -11.49
N VAL A 129 11.82 -1.11 -11.15
CA VAL A 129 11.70 -1.68 -9.81
C VAL A 129 12.89 -2.57 -9.46
N ASN A 130 13.39 -3.36 -10.41
CA ASN A 130 14.58 -4.19 -10.20
C ASN A 130 15.81 -3.34 -9.90
N ALA A 131 16.05 -2.27 -10.66
CA ALA A 131 17.17 -1.36 -10.43
C ALA A 131 17.09 -0.71 -9.04
N LEU A 132 15.91 -0.21 -8.64
CA LEU A 132 15.68 0.33 -7.30
C LEU A 132 15.89 -0.72 -6.20
N THR A 133 15.46 -1.96 -6.44
CA THR A 133 15.65 -3.07 -5.49
C THR A 133 17.14 -3.39 -5.30
N VAL A 134 17.93 -3.39 -6.36
CA VAL A 134 19.39 -3.60 -6.28
C VAL A 134 20.05 -2.48 -5.48
N VAL A 135 19.71 -1.22 -5.75
CA VAL A 135 20.21 -0.07 -4.98
C VAL A 135 19.84 -0.21 -3.49
N LEU A 136 18.60 -0.63 -3.22
CA LEU A 136 18.13 -0.87 -1.86
C LEU A 136 18.93 -1.99 -1.18
N ILE A 137 19.20 -3.11 -1.85
CA ILE A 137 20.01 -4.22 -1.32
C ILE A 137 21.40 -3.71 -0.95
N ILE A 138 22.05 -2.95 -1.83
CA ILE A 138 23.39 -2.38 -1.57
C ILE A 138 23.34 -1.47 -0.32
N GLY A 139 22.36 -0.57 -0.24
CA GLY A 139 22.17 0.31 0.91
C GLY A 139 21.92 -0.45 2.21
N MET A 140 21.09 -1.50 2.16
CA MET A 140 20.80 -2.33 3.34
C MET A 140 22.04 -3.09 3.84
N VAL A 141 22.85 -3.66 2.93
CA VAL A 141 24.10 -4.35 3.28
C VAL A 141 25.10 -3.39 3.95
N ALA A 142 25.10 -2.11 3.52
CA ALA A 142 25.99 -1.08 4.04
C ALA A 142 25.56 -0.53 5.42
N VAL A 143 24.25 -0.43 5.68
CA VAL A 143 23.71 0.35 6.82
C VAL A 143 23.09 -0.54 7.91
N LEU A 144 22.45 -1.67 7.55
CA LEU A 144 21.71 -2.46 8.51
C LEU A 144 22.61 -3.28 9.45
N PRO A 145 22.28 -3.29 10.76
CA PRO A 145 23.03 -4.10 11.73
C PRO A 145 22.79 -5.60 11.45
N ARG A 146 23.91 -6.35 11.33
CA ARG A 146 23.88 -7.79 11.03
C ARG A 146 23.54 -8.65 12.25
N ASN A 147 23.75 -8.14 13.46
CA ASN A 147 23.64 -8.88 14.72
C ASN A 147 22.32 -8.67 15.45
N SER A 148 21.29 -8.11 14.81
CA SER A 148 19.99 -7.96 15.43
C SER A 148 19.29 -9.32 15.52
N HIS A 149 19.12 -9.82 16.75
CA HIS A 149 18.39 -11.06 17.01
C HIS A 149 16.90 -10.75 17.12
N ALA A 150 16.09 -11.52 16.42
CA ALA A 150 14.65 -11.49 16.64
C ALA A 150 14.34 -11.87 18.09
N ALA A 151 13.46 -11.15 18.76
CA ALA A 151 12.93 -11.59 20.03
C ALA A 151 12.33 -12.98 19.83
N LYS A 152 12.72 -13.96 20.66
CA LYS A 152 12.21 -15.35 20.58
C LYS A 152 10.75 -15.38 21.05
N ILE A 153 9.86 -14.87 20.24
CA ILE A 153 8.41 -14.94 20.48
C ILE A 153 7.91 -16.23 19.85
N GLY A 154 7.24 -17.07 20.63
CA GLY A 154 6.71 -18.34 20.13
C GLY A 154 5.71 -18.10 19.00
N PHE A 155 5.77 -18.91 17.94
CA PHE A 155 4.90 -18.78 16.76
C PHE A 155 3.40 -18.70 17.12
N LEU A 156 2.95 -19.60 17.99
CA LEU A 156 1.55 -19.64 18.46
C LEU A 156 1.19 -18.43 19.33
N SER A 157 2.13 -17.88 20.11
CA SER A 157 1.86 -16.73 20.97
C SER A 157 1.57 -15.46 20.18
N GLN A 158 2.10 -15.33 18.95
CA GLN A 158 1.81 -14.22 18.07
C GLN A 158 0.35 -14.25 17.61
N PHE A 159 -0.20 -15.44 17.31
CA PHE A 159 -1.60 -15.57 16.93
C PHE A 159 -2.56 -15.37 18.12
N ARG A 160 -2.12 -15.57 19.35
CA ARG A 160 -2.93 -15.28 20.54
C ARG A 160 -3.30 -13.81 20.63
N LEU A 161 -2.47 -12.91 20.11
CA LEU A 161 -2.75 -11.48 20.05
C LEU A 161 -3.99 -11.16 19.18
N PHE A 162 -4.30 -11.96 18.16
CA PHE A 162 -5.50 -11.79 17.36
C PHE A 162 -6.80 -12.03 18.11
N PHE A 163 -6.75 -12.69 19.27
CA PHE A 163 -7.92 -12.89 20.14
C PHE A 163 -8.11 -11.76 21.16
N ASP A 164 -7.18 -10.81 21.25
CA ASP A 164 -7.37 -9.63 22.08
C ASP A 164 -8.33 -8.66 21.37
N ARG A 165 -9.45 -8.35 22.05
CA ARG A 165 -10.50 -7.46 21.53
C ARG A 165 -9.97 -6.08 21.15
N ARG A 166 -8.97 -5.55 21.89
CA ARG A 166 -8.38 -4.25 21.61
C ARG A 166 -7.61 -4.27 20.28
N ILE A 167 -6.87 -5.35 20.05
CA ILE A 167 -6.11 -5.55 18.80
C ILE A 167 -7.08 -5.77 17.65
N GLN A 168 -8.13 -6.56 17.82
CA GLN A 168 -9.16 -6.77 16.80
C GLN A 168 -9.83 -5.46 16.37
N LEU A 169 -10.20 -4.60 17.33
CA LEU A 169 -10.79 -3.30 17.03
C LEU A 169 -9.80 -2.39 16.30
N GLY A 170 -8.52 -2.39 16.70
CA GLY A 170 -7.48 -1.63 15.99
C GLY A 170 -7.23 -2.14 14.56
N VAL A 171 -7.21 -3.46 14.37
CA VAL A 171 -7.10 -4.07 13.03
C VAL A 171 -8.32 -3.74 12.18
N LEU A 172 -9.52 -3.83 12.73
CA LEU A 172 -10.76 -3.47 12.02
C LEU A 172 -10.76 -2.01 11.60
N ASP A 173 -10.32 -1.09 12.46
CA ASP A 173 -10.18 0.33 12.16
C ASP A 173 -9.23 0.56 10.97
N VAL A 174 -8.04 -0.05 11.00
CA VAL A 174 -7.07 0.03 9.90
C VAL A 174 -7.64 -0.58 8.62
N VAL A 175 -8.30 -1.74 8.69
CA VAL A 175 -8.91 -2.40 7.50
C VAL A 175 -9.97 -1.50 6.88
N CYS A 176 -10.87 -0.93 7.67
CA CYS A 176 -11.90 -0.02 7.17
C CYS A 176 -11.31 1.26 6.57
N GLY A 177 -10.33 1.86 7.23
CA GLY A 177 -9.67 3.08 6.76
C GLY A 177 -8.89 2.87 5.45
N VAL A 178 -8.13 1.78 5.38
CA VAL A 178 -7.38 1.42 4.17
C VAL A 178 -8.33 1.05 3.02
N ALA A 179 -9.37 0.25 3.28
CA ALA A 179 -10.36 -0.12 2.27
C ALA A 179 -11.05 1.12 1.69
N ALA A 180 -11.51 2.04 2.54
CA ALA A 180 -12.12 3.30 2.10
C ALA A 180 -11.16 4.13 1.25
N SER A 181 -9.90 4.24 1.66
CA SER A 181 -8.86 4.98 0.92
C SER A 181 -8.58 4.35 -0.45
N TYR A 182 -8.52 3.02 -0.55
CA TYR A 182 -8.32 2.32 -1.81
C TYR A 182 -9.51 2.43 -2.75
N VAL A 183 -10.74 2.35 -2.23
CA VAL A 183 -11.95 2.60 -3.02
C VAL A 183 -11.91 3.99 -3.62
N PHE A 184 -11.65 5.02 -2.81
CA PHE A 184 -11.52 6.39 -3.30
C PHE A 184 -10.44 6.54 -4.36
N TYR A 185 -9.24 6.03 -4.10
CA TYR A 185 -8.11 6.10 -5.03
C TYR A 185 -8.41 5.42 -6.37
N THR A 186 -9.07 4.26 -6.34
CA THR A 186 -9.42 3.51 -7.56
C THR A 186 -10.42 4.27 -8.42
N TYR A 187 -11.42 4.89 -7.79
CA TYR A 187 -12.47 5.61 -8.50
C TYR A 187 -12.15 7.09 -8.75
N LEU A 188 -11.08 7.63 -8.19
CA LEU A 188 -10.72 9.04 -8.34
C LEU A 188 -10.57 9.44 -9.81
N THR A 189 -9.83 8.67 -10.60
CA THR A 189 -9.60 8.96 -12.02
C THR A 189 -10.89 8.87 -12.87
N PRO A 190 -11.69 7.79 -12.79
CA PRO A 190 -13.00 7.74 -13.42
C PRO A 190 -13.92 8.92 -13.03
N ILE A 191 -14.02 9.23 -11.74
CA ILE A 191 -14.85 10.35 -11.26
C ILE A 191 -14.39 11.68 -11.86
N MET A 192 -13.08 11.94 -11.83
CA MET A 192 -12.54 13.19 -12.40
C MET A 192 -12.80 13.31 -13.91
N ARG A 193 -12.69 12.20 -14.64
CA ARG A 193 -12.86 12.18 -16.10
C ARG A 193 -14.34 12.22 -16.49
N ASP A 194 -15.16 11.34 -15.91
CA ASP A 194 -16.48 11.05 -16.41
C ASP A 194 -17.57 11.94 -15.76
N GLU A 195 -17.41 12.31 -14.48
CA GLU A 195 -18.37 13.12 -13.73
C GLU A 195 -17.98 14.62 -13.70
N VAL A 196 -16.70 14.90 -13.45
CA VAL A 196 -16.21 16.28 -13.33
C VAL A 196 -15.74 16.85 -14.68
N HIS A 197 -15.54 15.98 -15.68
CA HIS A 197 -15.07 16.33 -17.03
C HIS A 197 -13.71 17.04 -17.02
N VAL A 198 -12.82 16.63 -16.11
CA VAL A 198 -11.47 17.16 -16.04
C VAL A 198 -10.68 16.72 -17.27
N PRO A 199 -10.02 17.63 -18.01
CA PRO A 199 -9.19 17.28 -19.15
C PRO A 199 -8.11 16.26 -18.77
N GLU A 200 -7.82 15.29 -19.66
CA GLU A 200 -6.90 14.16 -19.38
C GLU A 200 -5.51 14.60 -18.89
N GLN A 201 -5.03 15.74 -19.38
CA GLN A 201 -3.75 16.32 -18.96
C GLN A 201 -3.67 16.65 -17.45
N TYR A 202 -4.82 16.91 -16.79
CA TYR A 202 -4.89 17.26 -15.38
C TYR A 202 -5.24 16.08 -14.46
N LEU A 203 -5.60 14.91 -14.99
CA LEU A 203 -5.93 13.73 -14.18
C LEU A 203 -4.76 13.30 -13.28
N SER A 204 -3.53 13.35 -13.82
CA SER A 204 -2.31 13.05 -13.06
C SER A 204 -2.10 14.03 -11.89
N VAL A 205 -2.52 15.28 -12.02
CA VAL A 205 -2.40 16.30 -10.96
C VAL A 205 -3.27 15.92 -9.76
N GLY A 206 -4.47 15.40 -9.99
CA GLY A 206 -5.34 14.91 -8.91
C GLY A 206 -4.70 13.77 -8.10
N LEU A 207 -4.06 12.83 -8.78
CA LEU A 207 -3.32 11.74 -8.12
C LEU A 207 -2.12 12.25 -7.32
N VAL A 208 -1.38 13.23 -7.85
CA VAL A 208 -0.26 13.87 -7.15
C VAL A 208 -0.74 14.61 -5.90
N ILE A 209 -1.84 15.37 -5.99
CA ILE A 209 -2.43 16.08 -4.84
C ILE A 209 -2.86 15.07 -3.76
N PHE A 210 -3.54 14.00 -4.16
CA PHE A 210 -3.94 12.94 -3.23
C PHE A 210 -2.73 12.31 -2.53
N GLY A 211 -1.70 11.93 -3.27
CA GLY A 211 -0.48 11.36 -2.71
C GLY A 211 0.27 12.33 -1.79
N ALA A 212 0.35 13.62 -2.16
CA ALA A 212 0.96 14.66 -1.33
C ALA A 212 0.19 14.85 -0.01
N ALA A 213 -1.15 14.82 -0.06
CA ALA A 213 -1.99 14.87 1.14
C ALA A 213 -1.77 13.65 2.05
N CYS A 214 -1.64 12.45 1.48
CA CYS A 214 -1.31 11.23 2.22
C CYS A 214 0.08 11.33 2.89
N LEU A 215 1.09 11.82 2.16
CA LEU A 215 2.44 12.03 2.71
C LEU A 215 2.42 13.01 3.88
N TRP A 216 1.77 14.16 3.70
CA TRP A 216 1.61 15.17 4.76
C TRP A 216 0.90 14.59 5.98
N SER A 217 -0.20 13.88 5.78
CA SER A 217 -0.98 13.23 6.85
C SER A 217 -0.15 12.23 7.64
N ASN A 218 0.64 11.36 6.97
CA ASN A 218 1.51 10.40 7.62
C ASN A 218 2.60 11.08 8.49
N LEU A 219 3.26 12.09 7.94
CA LEU A 219 4.33 12.81 8.66
C LEU A 219 3.78 13.62 9.84
N TYR A 220 2.63 14.27 9.66
CA TYR A 220 1.98 15.04 10.70
C TYR A 220 1.39 14.14 11.79
N GLY A 221 0.75 13.03 11.39
CA GLY A 221 0.24 12.02 12.32
C GLY A 221 1.33 11.41 13.20
N GLY A 222 2.50 11.10 12.61
CA GLY A 222 3.66 10.63 13.38
C GLY A 222 4.14 11.66 14.42
N LYS A 223 4.20 12.95 14.05
CA LYS A 223 4.56 14.02 15.00
C LYS A 223 3.54 14.20 16.13
N LEU A 224 2.25 14.06 15.83
CA LEU A 224 1.18 14.14 16.83
C LEU A 224 1.25 12.95 17.80
N ALA A 225 1.45 11.75 17.30
CA ALA A 225 1.58 10.54 18.11
C ALA A 225 2.78 10.63 19.08
N ASP A 226 3.92 11.16 18.64
CA ASP A 226 5.10 11.36 19.48
C ASP A 226 4.88 12.42 20.58
N ARG A 227 4.08 13.45 20.32
CA ARG A 227 3.76 14.50 21.30
C ARG A 227 2.75 14.04 22.35
N GLY A 228 1.90 13.14 22.02
CA GLY A 228 0.76 12.66 22.85
C GLY A 228 1.14 11.60 23.85
N ARG A 229 2.35 11.55 24.42
CA ARG A 229 2.83 10.68 25.52
C ARG A 229 1.82 9.58 25.95
N GLY A 230 1.43 8.71 25.03
CA GLY A 230 0.75 7.45 25.36
C GLY A 230 -0.72 7.54 25.77
N VAL A 231 -1.38 8.70 25.75
CA VAL A 231 -2.80 8.82 26.13
C VAL A 231 -3.57 9.50 25.00
N GLU A 232 -4.45 8.70 24.38
CA GLU A 232 -5.53 9.08 23.46
C GLU A 232 -5.21 9.58 22.03
N PRO A 233 -4.49 8.82 21.19
CA PRO A 233 -4.59 9.06 19.75
C PRO A 233 -6.02 8.87 19.22
N LEU A 234 -6.85 8.05 19.89
CA LEU A 234 -8.21 7.73 19.45
C LEU A 234 -9.18 8.92 19.47
N THR A 235 -9.05 9.88 20.39
CA THR A 235 -9.96 11.04 20.45
C THR A 235 -9.74 12.04 19.31
N HIS A 236 -8.51 12.16 18.81
CA HIS A 236 -8.18 13.03 17.67
C HIS A 236 -8.35 12.33 16.32
N ILE A 237 -8.23 11.01 16.29
CA ILE A 237 -8.36 10.22 15.07
C ILE A 237 -9.84 9.99 14.73
N ARG A 238 -10.72 9.77 15.74
CA ARG A 238 -12.16 9.59 15.53
C ARG A 238 -12.83 10.65 14.64
N PRO A 239 -12.67 11.96 14.87
CA PRO A 239 -13.28 12.97 14.01
C PRO A 239 -12.73 12.94 12.58
N ILE A 240 -11.46 12.57 12.38
CA ILE A 240 -10.85 12.45 11.06
C ILE A 240 -11.48 11.27 10.30
N TYR A 241 -11.64 10.11 10.94
CA TYR A 241 -12.31 8.96 10.33
C TYR A 241 -13.81 9.20 10.09
N CYS A 242 -14.49 9.87 11.02
CA CYS A 242 -15.87 10.28 10.81
C CYS A 242 -15.99 11.25 9.63
N ALA A 243 -15.12 12.25 9.52
CA ALA A 243 -15.10 13.17 8.40
C ALA A 243 -14.81 12.44 7.07
N HIS A 244 -13.89 11.48 7.07
CA HIS A 244 -13.58 10.66 5.91
C HIS A 244 -14.78 9.77 5.50
N ALA A 245 -15.42 9.13 6.47
CA ALA A 245 -16.62 8.32 6.23
C ALA A 245 -17.80 9.15 5.70
N VAL A 246 -18.00 10.36 6.23
CA VAL A 246 -19.02 11.30 5.76
C VAL A 246 -18.71 11.77 4.33
N LEU A 247 -17.44 12.10 4.05
CA LEU A 247 -17.03 12.48 2.69
C LEU A 247 -17.27 11.34 1.69
N MET A 248 -16.92 10.09 2.04
CA MET A 248 -17.18 8.93 1.19
C MET A 248 -18.67 8.68 0.97
N ALA A 249 -19.46 8.75 2.04
CA ALA A 249 -20.91 8.61 1.94
C ALA A 249 -21.53 9.70 1.05
N SER A 250 -21.08 10.96 1.17
CA SER A 250 -21.55 12.07 0.35
C SER A 250 -21.21 11.89 -1.15
N LEU A 251 -20.01 11.36 -1.46
CA LEU A 251 -19.62 11.06 -2.84
C LEU A 251 -20.46 9.92 -3.44
N ILE A 252 -20.75 8.87 -2.66
CA ILE A 252 -21.63 7.77 -3.09
C ILE A 252 -23.04 8.30 -3.35
N VAL A 253 -23.58 9.12 -2.44
CA VAL A 253 -24.91 9.73 -2.62
C VAL A 253 -24.94 10.66 -3.83
N ALA A 254 -23.91 11.49 -4.02
CA ALA A 254 -23.81 12.38 -5.19
C ALA A 254 -23.77 11.58 -6.50
N HIS A 255 -23.01 10.48 -6.54
CA HIS A 255 -22.97 9.59 -7.71
C HIS A 255 -24.36 9.00 -8.03
N TRP A 256 -25.05 8.45 -7.03
CA TRP A 256 -26.41 7.89 -7.22
C TRP A 256 -27.42 8.96 -7.64
N VAL A 257 -27.31 10.18 -7.11
CA VAL A 257 -28.16 11.31 -7.53
C VAL A 257 -27.88 11.69 -9.00
N ALA A 258 -26.60 11.71 -9.40
CA ALA A 258 -26.23 11.97 -10.79
C ALA A 258 -26.75 10.89 -11.75
N VAL A 259 -26.62 9.60 -11.38
CA VAL A 259 -27.14 8.46 -12.16
C VAL A 259 -28.66 8.54 -12.28
N LEU A 260 -29.38 8.84 -11.20
CA LEU A 260 -30.85 9.01 -11.23
C LEU A 260 -31.26 10.21 -12.09
N ALA A 261 -30.54 11.32 -11.98
CA ALA A 261 -30.81 12.52 -12.81
C ALA A 261 -30.57 12.24 -14.30
N ALA A 262 -29.52 11.47 -14.63
CA ALA A 262 -29.27 11.04 -16.02
C ALA A 262 -30.35 10.08 -16.51
N ALA A 263 -30.79 9.13 -15.69
CA ALA A 263 -31.86 8.18 -16.03
C ALA A 263 -33.21 8.86 -16.24
N VAL A 264 -33.49 9.99 -15.58
CA VAL A 264 -34.69 10.79 -15.77
C VAL A 264 -34.58 11.66 -17.00
N ARG A 265 -33.39 12.13 -17.37
CA ARG A 265 -33.21 13.00 -18.59
C ARG A 265 -33.29 12.21 -19.89
N THR A 266 -32.85 10.95 -19.91
CA THR A 266 -32.84 10.12 -21.13
C THR A 266 -34.24 9.87 -21.73
N PRO A 267 -35.29 9.56 -20.97
CA PRO A 267 -36.62 9.39 -21.54
C PRO A 267 -37.24 10.72 -22.02
N LEU A 268 -36.88 11.87 -21.43
CA LEU A 268 -37.38 13.18 -21.86
C LEU A 268 -36.78 13.68 -23.18
N ALA A 269 -35.53 13.25 -23.49
CA ALA A 269 -34.87 13.59 -24.76
C ALA A 269 -35.35 12.72 -25.94
N VAL A 270 -36.07 11.62 -25.68
CA VAL A 270 -36.67 10.78 -26.74
C VAL A 270 -38.08 11.29 -27.13
N PHE A 271 -38.72 12.13 -26.32
CA PHE A 271 -40.05 12.68 -26.55
C PHE A 271 -40.04 14.16 -26.96
N ALA A 272 -38.88 14.78 -27.09
CA ALA A 272 -38.68 16.13 -27.63
C ALA A 272 -38.07 16.07 -29.04
#